data_6185bfcfbc46a3647eeabb76716017b4
#
_entry.id   6185bfcfbc46a3647eeabb76716017b4
#
_cell.length_a   1.000
_cell.length_b   1.000
_cell.length_c   1.000
_cell.angle_alpha   90.00
_cell.angle_beta   90.00
_cell.angle_gamma   90.00
#
_symmetry.space_group_name_H-M   'P 1'
#
loop_
_entity.id
_entity.type
_entity.pdbx_description
1 polymer ?
#
loop_
_entity_poly.entity_id
_entity_poly.type
_entity_poly.pdbx_seq_one_letter_code
_entity_poly.pdbx_strand_id
1 'polypeptide(L)'
;MRYHFRMSSIIVPAILVSSKKELEQQLLKARNVGTDVQIDLVDGHLVSPASWPFTESPTDLDIEKILEAVPAGMTFEIDLMVERPLEVLDAWIQAGATRVLLHLGGLDQIGTLISEIKKRYGYDKEFIPELLSLGIAINVETSLDLVEPFIQDISFVQFMGIRRIGAQGQPFAPEVLPKIAHFKSKHPEIPIQVDGGVTLESAPGLLEAGVSRLIIGSALWKSRDFELTYVLFQEMTREHGMFAS
;
A
#
# COMPACT_ATOMS: atom_id res chain seq x y z
N MET A 1 -28.25 -9.28 -13.11
CA MET A 1 -27.12 -10.21 -13.37
C MET A 1 -25.93 -9.61 -12.64
N ARG A 2 -25.62 -10.07 -11.40
CA ARG A 2 -24.50 -9.54 -10.62
C ARG A 2 -23.23 -10.19 -11.16
N TYR A 3 -22.38 -9.41 -11.83
CA TYR A 3 -21.03 -9.83 -12.15
C TYR A 3 -20.25 -9.94 -10.84
N HIS A 4 -20.08 -11.16 -10.34
CA HIS A 4 -19.09 -11.44 -9.32
C HIS A 4 -17.72 -11.37 -10.01
N PHE A 5 -17.09 -10.21 -9.92
CA PHE A 5 -15.66 -10.14 -10.15
C PHE A 5 -14.98 -11.07 -9.14
N ARG A 6 -14.39 -12.14 -9.63
CA ARG A 6 -13.48 -12.98 -8.84
C ARG A 6 -12.28 -12.11 -8.50
N MET A 7 -12.30 -11.48 -7.35
CA MET A 7 -11.12 -10.80 -6.81
C MET A 7 -10.18 -11.89 -6.26
N SER A 8 -9.29 -12.38 -7.11
CA SER A 8 -8.15 -13.15 -6.62
C SER A 8 -7.33 -12.25 -5.69
N SER A 9 -6.81 -12.80 -4.61
CA SER A 9 -5.88 -12.05 -3.74
C SER A 9 -4.69 -11.59 -4.58
N ILE A 10 -4.28 -10.33 -4.43
CA ILE A 10 -3.29 -9.69 -5.28
C ILE A 10 -1.96 -9.60 -4.54
N ILE A 11 -0.89 -9.96 -5.23
CA ILE A 11 0.48 -9.78 -4.77
C ILE A 11 0.99 -8.44 -5.28
N VAL A 12 1.44 -7.59 -4.38
CA VAL A 12 1.93 -6.24 -4.68
C VAL A 12 3.33 -6.06 -4.09
N PRO A 13 4.37 -5.94 -4.90
CA PRO A 13 5.70 -5.62 -4.41
C PRO A 13 5.73 -4.21 -3.79
N ALA A 14 6.22 -4.09 -2.54
CA ALA A 14 6.48 -2.80 -1.89
C ALA A 14 7.90 -2.33 -2.21
N ILE A 15 8.03 -1.09 -2.68
CA ILE A 15 9.28 -0.46 -3.07
C ILE A 15 9.63 0.65 -2.08
N LEU A 16 10.65 0.43 -1.28
CA LEU A 16 11.25 1.41 -0.37
C LEU A 16 12.73 1.54 -0.70
N VAL A 17 13.10 2.62 -1.40
CA VAL A 17 14.44 2.81 -1.96
C VAL A 17 15.03 4.16 -1.59
N SER A 18 16.36 4.28 -1.66
CA SER A 18 17.09 5.49 -1.31
C SER A 18 17.56 6.32 -2.53
N SER A 19 17.37 5.79 -3.75
CA SER A 19 17.82 6.46 -4.97
C SER A 19 16.87 6.24 -6.15
N LYS A 20 16.86 7.19 -7.10
CA LYS A 20 16.14 7.09 -8.37
C LYS A 20 16.48 5.80 -9.13
N LYS A 21 17.77 5.48 -9.20
CA LYS A 21 18.26 4.29 -9.91
C LYS A 21 17.69 2.98 -9.34
N GLU A 22 17.60 2.87 -8.01
CA GLU A 22 17.00 1.71 -7.37
C GLU A 22 15.51 1.63 -7.67
N LEU A 23 14.79 2.76 -7.65
CA LEU A 23 13.37 2.81 -8.02
C LEU A 23 13.16 2.29 -9.44
N GLU A 24 13.88 2.84 -10.42
CA GLU A 24 13.80 2.43 -11.83
C GLU A 24 14.05 0.92 -12.01
N GLN A 25 15.06 0.38 -11.33
CA GLN A 25 15.39 -1.05 -11.40
C GLN A 25 14.27 -1.92 -10.82
N GLN A 26 13.71 -1.54 -9.67
CA GLN A 26 12.64 -2.31 -9.03
C GLN A 26 11.33 -2.20 -9.81
N LEU A 27 10.98 -1.04 -10.35
CA LEU A 27 9.81 -0.85 -11.22
C LEU A 27 9.90 -1.71 -12.49
N LEU A 28 11.05 -1.73 -13.17
CA LEU A 28 11.26 -2.58 -14.32
C LEU A 28 11.12 -4.07 -13.98
N LYS A 29 11.65 -4.49 -12.84
CA LYS A 29 11.57 -5.88 -12.39
C LYS A 29 10.14 -6.29 -12.04
N ALA A 30 9.39 -5.44 -11.35
CA ALA A 30 7.98 -5.67 -11.05
C ALA A 30 7.12 -5.71 -12.34
N ARG A 31 7.42 -4.85 -13.31
CA ARG A 31 6.74 -4.85 -14.62
C ARG A 31 6.88 -6.18 -15.36
N ASN A 32 8.00 -6.86 -15.23
CA ASN A 32 8.22 -8.17 -15.89
C ASN A 32 7.27 -9.26 -15.35
N VAL A 33 6.82 -9.16 -14.12
CA VAL A 33 5.81 -10.09 -13.56
C VAL A 33 4.37 -9.58 -13.74
N GLY A 34 4.19 -8.42 -14.38
CA GLY A 34 2.89 -7.88 -14.77
C GLY A 34 2.00 -7.48 -13.60
N THR A 35 2.57 -6.92 -12.54
CA THR A 35 1.84 -6.53 -11.34
C THR A 35 1.93 -5.03 -11.06
N ASP A 36 0.93 -4.52 -10.32
CA ASP A 36 1.00 -3.22 -9.66
C ASP A 36 2.08 -3.24 -8.58
N VAL A 37 2.54 -2.07 -8.16
CA VAL A 37 3.49 -1.90 -7.05
C VAL A 37 2.94 -0.90 -6.04
N GLN A 38 3.42 -0.98 -4.81
CA GLN A 38 3.32 0.09 -3.82
C GLN A 38 4.68 0.77 -3.71
N ILE A 39 4.71 2.11 -3.77
CA ILE A 39 5.92 2.91 -3.54
C ILE A 39 5.79 3.59 -2.18
N ASP A 40 6.72 3.29 -1.29
CA ASP A 40 6.74 3.82 0.07
C ASP A 40 7.50 5.15 0.09
N LEU A 41 6.80 6.22 0.40
CA LEU A 41 7.32 7.58 0.48
C LEU A 41 7.53 7.99 1.92
N VAL A 42 8.79 8.11 2.31
CA VAL A 42 9.23 8.47 3.67
C VAL A 42 10.05 9.75 3.60
N ASP A 43 9.57 10.81 4.26
CA ASP A 43 10.27 12.11 4.31
C ASP A 43 11.36 12.20 5.38
N GLY A 44 11.42 11.24 6.29
CA GLY A 44 12.36 11.23 7.43
C GLY A 44 11.82 11.94 8.67
N HIS A 45 10.64 12.56 8.64
CA HIS A 45 10.03 13.26 9.76
C HIS A 45 9.11 12.35 10.59
N LEU A 46 8.14 11.69 9.95
CA LEU A 46 7.26 10.74 10.64
C LEU A 46 7.98 9.43 10.98
N VAL A 47 8.78 8.94 10.06
CA VAL A 47 9.62 7.74 10.21
C VAL A 47 10.97 7.95 9.53
N SER A 48 12.00 7.19 9.91
CA SER A 48 13.38 7.35 9.42
C SER A 48 13.96 5.96 9.11
N PRO A 49 14.86 5.85 8.10
CA PRO A 49 15.40 6.91 7.24
C PRO A 49 14.44 7.35 6.12
N ALA A 50 14.73 8.50 5.52
CA ALA A 50 14.01 8.98 4.34
C ALA A 50 14.20 8.05 3.13
N SER A 51 13.18 7.97 2.26
CA SER A 51 13.26 7.31 0.96
C SER A 51 13.47 8.33 -0.18
N TRP A 52 13.81 7.85 -1.38
CA TRP A 52 13.77 8.69 -2.55
C TRP A 52 12.31 9.15 -2.83
N PRO A 53 12.06 10.40 -3.21
CA PRO A 53 13.01 11.44 -3.60
C PRO A 53 13.56 12.29 -2.44
N PHE A 54 13.09 12.12 -1.21
CA PHE A 54 13.46 12.97 -0.06
C PHE A 54 14.93 12.83 0.36
N THR A 55 15.60 11.73 -0.01
CA THR A 55 17.04 11.55 0.18
C THR A 55 17.87 12.54 -0.65
N GLU A 56 17.34 12.99 -1.80
CA GLU A 56 18.02 13.93 -2.69
C GLU A 56 17.52 15.37 -2.51
N SER A 57 16.22 15.54 -2.26
CA SER A 57 15.56 16.83 -2.13
C SER A 57 14.51 16.80 -1.03
N PRO A 58 14.87 17.10 0.22
CA PRO A 58 13.96 16.94 1.37
C PRO A 58 12.72 17.83 1.32
N THR A 59 12.78 18.99 0.63
CA THR A 59 11.73 20.02 0.68
C THR A 59 11.14 20.39 -0.69
N ASP A 60 11.77 19.98 -1.77
CA ASP A 60 11.36 20.40 -3.12
C ASP A 60 11.33 19.19 -4.05
N LEU A 61 10.12 18.68 -4.32
CA LEU A 61 9.93 17.54 -5.20
C LEU A 61 10.07 17.96 -6.66
N ASP A 62 11.07 17.43 -7.31
CA ASP A 62 11.28 17.59 -8.74
C ASP A 62 10.35 16.63 -9.51
N ILE A 63 9.24 17.18 -10.00
CA ILE A 63 8.23 16.43 -10.77
C ILE A 63 8.85 15.78 -12.00
N GLU A 64 9.76 16.46 -12.69
CA GLU A 64 10.39 15.93 -13.91
C GLU A 64 11.18 14.66 -13.58
N LYS A 65 11.93 14.66 -12.48
CA LYS A 65 12.66 13.45 -12.03
C LYS A 65 11.73 12.29 -11.66
N ILE A 66 10.56 12.58 -11.07
CA ILE A 66 9.57 11.55 -10.73
C ILE A 66 8.98 10.97 -12.03
N LEU A 67 8.58 11.82 -12.98
CA LEU A 67 8.04 11.39 -14.26
C LEU A 67 9.05 10.58 -15.10
N GLU A 68 10.34 10.95 -15.04
CA GLU A 68 11.42 10.18 -15.68
C GLU A 68 11.65 8.81 -15.03
N ALA A 69 11.50 8.70 -13.70
CA ALA A 69 11.75 7.47 -12.96
C ALA A 69 10.65 6.42 -13.16
N VAL A 70 9.41 6.85 -13.40
CA VAL A 70 8.26 5.96 -13.54
C VAL A 70 8.04 5.61 -15.02
N PRO A 71 7.99 4.32 -15.39
CA PRO A 71 7.70 3.92 -16.76
C PRO A 71 6.33 4.43 -17.23
N ALA A 72 6.27 5.03 -18.42
CA ALA A 72 5.03 5.58 -18.98
C ALA A 72 3.92 4.53 -19.03
N GLY A 73 2.72 4.90 -18.60
CA GLY A 73 1.53 4.06 -18.56
C GLY A 73 1.51 3.04 -17.42
N MET A 74 2.45 3.11 -16.48
CA MET A 74 2.42 2.30 -15.26
C MET A 74 1.49 2.96 -14.24
N THR A 75 0.59 2.17 -13.64
CA THR A 75 -0.21 2.57 -12.48
C THR A 75 0.37 1.95 -11.21
N PHE A 76 0.24 2.63 -10.08
CA PHE A 76 0.80 2.18 -8.81
C PHE A 76 0.08 2.81 -7.62
N GLU A 77 0.37 2.26 -6.45
CA GLU A 77 -0.05 2.78 -5.15
C GLU A 77 1.11 3.56 -4.51
N ILE A 78 0.80 4.66 -3.82
CA ILE A 78 1.75 5.36 -2.96
C ILE A 78 1.33 5.24 -1.50
N ASP A 79 2.28 4.88 -0.66
CA ASP A 79 2.13 4.87 0.80
C ASP A 79 2.82 6.11 1.38
N LEU A 80 2.02 7.03 1.91
CA LEU A 80 2.46 8.36 2.34
C LEU A 80 2.83 8.37 3.83
N MET A 81 4.07 8.06 4.13
CA MET A 81 4.69 8.22 5.45
C MET A 81 5.40 9.58 5.53
N VAL A 82 4.67 10.64 5.23
CA VAL A 82 5.18 12.02 5.13
C VAL A 82 4.35 12.99 5.97
N GLU A 83 4.99 14.01 6.51
CA GLU A 83 4.34 15.02 7.36
C GLU A 83 3.32 15.87 6.60
N ARG A 84 3.60 16.16 5.31
CA ARG A 84 2.77 17.01 4.45
C ARG A 84 2.32 16.31 3.17
N PRO A 85 1.35 15.38 3.24
CA PRO A 85 0.95 14.57 2.10
C PRO A 85 0.47 15.36 0.88
N LEU A 86 -0.25 16.48 1.07
CA LEU A 86 -0.77 17.29 -0.05
C LEU A 86 0.32 17.94 -0.91
N GLU A 87 1.50 18.19 -0.33
CA GLU A 87 2.61 18.81 -1.07
C GLU A 87 3.26 17.84 -2.07
N VAL A 88 3.14 16.54 -1.82
CA VAL A 88 3.76 15.50 -2.65
C VAL A 88 2.77 14.85 -3.62
N LEU A 89 1.48 14.93 -3.31
CA LEU A 89 0.44 14.15 -3.96
C LEU A 89 0.29 14.47 -5.47
N ASP A 90 0.33 15.76 -5.85
CA ASP A 90 0.18 16.17 -7.25
C ASP A 90 1.23 15.54 -8.17
N ALA A 91 2.48 15.53 -7.74
CA ALA A 91 3.60 14.99 -8.52
C ALA A 91 3.41 13.49 -8.78
N TRP A 92 3.01 12.74 -7.76
CA TRP A 92 2.84 11.31 -7.87
C TRP A 92 1.57 10.90 -8.61
N ILE A 93 0.47 11.65 -8.48
CA ILE A 93 -0.72 11.43 -9.30
C ILE A 93 -0.41 11.69 -10.78
N GLN A 94 0.32 12.75 -11.09
CA GLN A 94 0.76 13.02 -12.48
C GLN A 94 1.67 11.90 -13.01
N ALA A 95 2.47 11.28 -12.16
CA ALA A 95 3.32 10.16 -12.54
C ALA A 95 2.57 8.82 -12.71
N GLY A 96 1.27 8.77 -12.34
CA GLY A 96 0.44 7.57 -12.54
C GLY A 96 -0.04 6.89 -11.26
N ALA A 97 0.12 7.51 -10.09
CA ALA A 97 -0.46 6.97 -8.85
C ALA A 97 -2.00 7.00 -8.95
N THR A 98 -2.61 5.83 -8.79
CA THR A 98 -4.06 5.65 -8.80
C THR A 98 -4.61 5.24 -7.43
N ARG A 99 -3.72 4.91 -6.50
CA ARG A 99 -4.06 4.54 -5.13
C ARG A 99 -3.17 5.32 -4.17
N VAL A 100 -3.78 5.87 -3.14
CA VAL A 100 -3.11 6.71 -2.14
C VAL A 100 -3.42 6.17 -0.75
N LEU A 101 -2.41 5.97 0.05
CA LEU A 101 -2.51 5.49 1.41
C LEU A 101 -2.04 6.56 2.39
N LEU A 102 -2.86 6.82 3.41
CA LEU A 102 -2.60 7.78 4.49
C LEU A 102 -2.47 7.06 5.82
N HIS A 103 -1.42 7.34 6.58
CA HIS A 103 -1.23 6.73 7.89
C HIS A 103 -2.07 7.40 8.99
N LEU A 104 -2.94 6.62 9.64
CA LEU A 104 -3.66 7.04 10.82
C LEU A 104 -2.74 6.98 12.05
N GLY A 105 -2.59 8.08 12.76
CA GLY A 105 -1.69 8.20 13.92
C GLY A 105 -0.41 8.99 13.64
N GLY A 106 -0.11 9.29 12.37
CA GLY A 106 0.96 10.23 11.99
C GLY A 106 0.43 11.61 11.59
N LEU A 107 -0.90 11.77 11.47
CA LEU A 107 -1.54 12.98 10.94
C LEU A 107 -2.65 13.43 11.88
N ASP A 108 -2.45 14.55 12.56
CA ASP A 108 -3.41 15.12 13.54
C ASP A 108 -4.76 15.51 12.91
N GLN A 109 -4.84 15.64 11.58
CA GLN A 109 -6.03 16.15 10.88
C GLN A 109 -6.39 15.29 9.66
N ILE A 110 -6.36 13.97 9.81
CA ILE A 110 -6.64 13.05 8.67
C ILE A 110 -7.99 13.32 8.01
N GLY A 111 -9.03 13.69 8.75
CA GLY A 111 -10.35 14.03 8.19
C GLY A 111 -10.32 15.27 7.29
N THR A 112 -9.56 16.29 7.68
CA THR A 112 -9.35 17.49 6.85
C THR A 112 -8.58 17.12 5.59
N LEU A 113 -7.54 16.29 5.71
CA LEU A 113 -6.75 15.82 4.59
C LEU A 113 -7.58 15.00 3.59
N ILE A 114 -8.42 14.08 4.05
CA ILE A 114 -9.36 13.33 3.22
C ILE A 114 -10.29 14.29 2.46
N SER A 115 -10.86 15.28 3.16
CA SER A 115 -11.75 16.27 2.57
C SER A 115 -11.06 17.11 1.49
N GLU A 116 -9.82 17.52 1.71
CA GLU A 116 -9.03 18.28 0.72
C GLU A 116 -8.67 17.42 -0.49
N ILE A 117 -8.31 16.16 -0.31
CA ILE A 117 -8.05 15.22 -1.41
C ILE A 117 -9.31 15.02 -2.26
N LYS A 118 -10.47 14.81 -1.62
CA LYS A 118 -11.76 14.68 -2.33
C LYS A 118 -12.08 15.93 -3.14
N LYS A 119 -11.89 17.11 -2.56
CA LYS A 119 -12.14 18.39 -3.23
C LYS A 119 -11.18 18.63 -4.40
N ARG A 120 -9.90 18.30 -4.23
CA ARG A 120 -8.84 18.60 -5.20
C ARG A 120 -8.88 17.66 -6.42
N TYR A 121 -9.17 16.38 -6.21
CA TYR A 121 -9.11 15.35 -7.24
C TYR A 121 -10.47 14.80 -7.65
N GLY A 122 -11.55 15.37 -7.15
CA GLY A 122 -12.91 14.92 -7.47
C GLY A 122 -13.17 13.47 -7.04
N TYR A 123 -12.51 13.02 -5.98
CA TYR A 123 -12.67 11.66 -5.47
C TYR A 123 -14.12 11.45 -5.02
N ASP A 124 -14.81 10.57 -5.69
CA ASP A 124 -16.12 10.05 -5.30
C ASP A 124 -16.09 8.53 -5.44
N LYS A 125 -16.15 7.84 -4.30
CA LYS A 125 -16.11 6.39 -4.20
C LYS A 125 -17.18 5.69 -5.06
N GLU A 126 -18.33 6.35 -5.28
CA GLU A 126 -19.44 5.79 -6.04
C GLU A 126 -19.33 6.06 -7.55
N PHE A 127 -18.75 7.19 -7.92
CA PHE A 127 -18.73 7.65 -9.31
C PHE A 127 -17.44 7.32 -10.08
N ILE A 128 -16.27 7.42 -9.45
CA ILE A 128 -14.98 7.23 -10.13
C ILE A 128 -13.97 6.47 -9.22
N PRO A 129 -14.30 5.26 -8.78
CA PRO A 129 -13.40 4.47 -7.94
C PRO A 129 -12.10 4.06 -8.65
N GLU A 130 -12.06 4.18 -9.98
CA GLU A 130 -10.95 3.72 -10.82
C GLU A 130 -9.89 4.81 -11.05
N LEU A 131 -10.20 6.11 -10.86
CA LEU A 131 -9.23 7.19 -11.08
C LEU A 131 -8.32 7.42 -9.88
N LEU A 132 -8.87 7.43 -8.67
CA LEU A 132 -8.10 7.55 -7.44
C LEU A 132 -8.79 6.77 -6.32
N SER A 133 -8.10 5.80 -5.76
CA SER A 133 -8.55 5.05 -4.58
C SER A 133 -7.82 5.56 -3.35
N LEU A 134 -8.56 5.99 -2.32
CA LEU A 134 -7.99 6.46 -1.06
C LEU A 134 -8.11 5.37 0.00
N GLY A 135 -7.02 5.09 0.71
CA GLY A 135 -6.96 4.15 1.81
C GLY A 135 -6.39 4.76 3.09
N ILE A 136 -6.63 4.08 4.19
CA ILE A 136 -6.05 4.38 5.50
C ILE A 136 -5.18 3.20 5.96
N ALA A 137 -3.93 3.50 6.35
CA ALA A 137 -3.04 2.57 7.02
C ALA A 137 -3.15 2.71 8.54
N ILE A 138 -3.23 1.58 9.22
CA ILE A 138 -3.31 1.49 10.68
C ILE A 138 -2.22 0.57 11.24
N ASN A 139 -1.54 1.04 12.28
CA ASN A 139 -0.53 0.26 12.98
C ASN A 139 -1.17 -0.85 13.83
N VAL A 140 -0.35 -1.82 14.23
CA VAL A 140 -0.78 -2.93 15.08
C VAL A 140 -1.51 -2.44 16.33
N GLU A 141 -1.03 -1.36 16.95
CA GLU A 141 -1.53 -0.82 18.22
C GLU A 141 -2.69 0.20 18.05
N THR A 142 -2.95 0.67 16.82
CA THR A 142 -4.00 1.68 16.56
C THR A 142 -5.39 1.08 16.77
N SER A 143 -6.27 1.73 17.55
CA SER A 143 -7.65 1.29 17.73
C SER A 143 -8.44 1.35 16.41
N LEU A 144 -9.27 0.34 16.15
CA LEU A 144 -10.18 0.33 14.99
C LEU A 144 -11.22 1.44 15.05
N ASP A 145 -11.60 1.89 16.23
CA ASP A 145 -12.57 2.98 16.41
C ASP A 145 -12.11 4.29 15.75
N LEU A 146 -10.80 4.46 15.58
CA LEU A 146 -10.25 5.64 14.91
C LEU A 146 -10.44 5.61 13.39
N VAL A 147 -10.71 4.45 12.78
CA VAL A 147 -11.00 4.31 11.36
C VAL A 147 -12.48 4.50 11.06
N GLU A 148 -13.35 4.15 12.00
CA GLU A 148 -14.80 4.15 11.82
C GLU A 148 -15.37 5.45 11.22
N PRO A 149 -14.93 6.66 11.64
CA PRO A 149 -15.44 7.91 11.08
C PRO A 149 -15.18 8.07 9.57
N PHE A 150 -14.21 7.32 9.03
CA PHE A 150 -13.73 7.48 7.65
C PHE A 150 -14.14 6.34 6.71
N ILE A 151 -14.86 5.31 7.20
CA ILE A 151 -15.23 4.12 6.40
C ILE A 151 -15.98 4.48 5.12
N GLN A 152 -16.83 5.51 5.15
CA GLN A 152 -17.57 5.95 3.98
C GLN A 152 -16.71 6.76 2.98
N ASP A 153 -15.57 7.25 3.43
CA ASP A 153 -14.68 8.11 2.65
C ASP A 153 -13.49 7.37 2.03
N ILE A 154 -13.29 6.11 2.36
CA ILE A 154 -12.14 5.32 1.91
C ILE A 154 -12.55 4.11 1.08
N SER A 155 -11.65 3.68 0.19
CA SER A 155 -11.86 2.52 -0.68
C SER A 155 -11.28 1.23 -0.11
N PHE A 156 -10.30 1.31 0.80
CA PHE A 156 -9.63 0.16 1.40
C PHE A 156 -8.93 0.54 2.71
N VAL A 157 -8.55 -0.48 3.48
CA VAL A 157 -7.74 -0.32 4.69
C VAL A 157 -6.47 -1.17 4.58
N GLN A 158 -5.33 -0.59 4.97
CA GLN A 158 -4.07 -1.31 5.15
C GLN A 158 -3.80 -1.54 6.63
N PHE A 159 -3.56 -2.78 7.00
CA PHE A 159 -3.03 -3.13 8.31
C PHE A 159 -1.52 -3.27 8.22
N MET A 160 -0.80 -2.62 9.13
CA MET A 160 0.63 -2.85 9.25
C MET A 160 0.86 -4.17 9.97
N GLY A 161 1.54 -5.10 9.31
CA GLY A 161 1.90 -6.41 9.87
C GLY A 161 3.17 -6.39 10.72
N ILE A 162 3.70 -5.20 11.01
CA ILE A 162 4.92 -4.96 11.79
C ILE A 162 4.67 -3.85 12.81
N ARG A 163 5.48 -3.81 13.89
CA ARG A 163 5.33 -2.79 14.96
C ARG A 163 5.96 -1.45 14.63
N ARG A 164 6.99 -1.43 13.79
CA ARG A 164 7.70 -0.21 13.37
C ARG A 164 7.60 -0.04 11.87
N ILE A 165 6.93 1.01 11.43
CA ILE A 165 6.82 1.39 10.01
C ILE A 165 8.11 2.06 9.51
N GLY A 166 8.27 2.19 8.17
CA GLY A 166 9.38 2.89 7.52
C GLY A 166 10.67 2.09 7.37
N ALA A 167 10.68 0.79 7.71
CA ALA A 167 11.85 -0.07 7.51
C ALA A 167 11.43 -1.49 7.12
N GLN A 168 11.99 -1.99 6.01
CA GLN A 168 11.72 -3.34 5.53
C GLN A 168 12.47 -4.42 6.34
N GLY A 169 11.93 -5.66 6.30
CA GLY A 169 12.58 -6.84 6.88
C GLY A 169 12.37 -7.04 8.37
N GLN A 170 11.36 -6.39 8.94
CA GLN A 170 10.97 -6.60 10.33
C GLN A 170 10.13 -7.88 10.49
N PRO A 171 10.12 -8.49 11.69
CA PRO A 171 9.34 -9.69 11.95
C PRO A 171 7.84 -9.36 11.89
N PHE A 172 7.08 -10.33 11.41
CA PHE A 172 5.62 -10.26 11.41
C PHE A 172 5.06 -10.21 12.83
N ALA A 173 4.05 -9.38 13.04
CA ALA A 173 3.34 -9.22 14.31
C ALA A 173 2.00 -9.98 14.25
N PRO A 174 1.93 -11.24 14.74
CA PRO A 174 0.75 -12.10 14.59
C PRO A 174 -0.51 -11.57 15.27
N GLU A 175 -0.39 -10.66 16.21
CA GLU A 175 -1.50 -9.97 16.87
C GLU A 175 -2.34 -9.11 15.91
N VAL A 176 -1.87 -8.85 14.70
CA VAL A 176 -2.66 -8.19 13.67
C VAL A 176 -3.78 -9.08 13.13
N LEU A 177 -3.62 -10.41 13.14
CA LEU A 177 -4.59 -11.37 12.58
C LEU A 177 -5.98 -11.26 13.22
N PRO A 178 -6.15 -11.35 14.55
CA PRO A 178 -7.47 -11.18 15.17
C PRO A 178 -8.06 -9.80 14.93
N LYS A 179 -7.23 -8.77 14.80
CA LYS A 179 -7.66 -7.40 14.49
C LYS A 179 -8.24 -7.31 13.07
N ILE A 180 -7.58 -7.94 12.09
CA ILE A 180 -8.06 -8.03 10.70
C ILE A 180 -9.39 -8.79 10.64
N ALA A 181 -9.47 -9.97 11.27
CA ALA A 181 -10.68 -10.78 11.29
C ALA A 181 -11.87 -10.02 11.92
N HIS A 182 -11.63 -9.29 13.01
CA HIS A 182 -12.64 -8.43 13.62
C HIS A 182 -13.11 -7.32 12.69
N PHE A 183 -12.18 -6.58 12.07
CA PHE A 183 -12.51 -5.54 11.10
C PHE A 183 -13.30 -6.12 9.91
N LYS A 184 -12.85 -7.25 9.35
CA LYS A 184 -13.53 -7.90 8.22
C LYS A 184 -14.94 -8.37 8.55
N SER A 185 -15.18 -8.84 9.79
CA SER A 185 -16.52 -9.23 10.23
C SER A 185 -17.49 -8.04 10.31
N LYS A 186 -16.97 -6.84 10.61
CA LYS A 186 -17.77 -5.62 10.77
C LYS A 186 -17.97 -4.88 9.44
N HIS A 187 -16.96 -4.93 8.57
CA HIS A 187 -16.91 -4.26 7.26
C HIS A 187 -16.55 -5.26 6.16
N PRO A 188 -17.43 -6.21 5.83
CA PRO A 188 -17.14 -7.26 4.86
C PRO A 188 -16.92 -6.74 3.43
N GLU A 189 -17.46 -5.55 3.11
CA GLU A 189 -17.34 -4.89 1.81
C GLU A 189 -16.00 -4.17 1.61
N ILE A 190 -15.32 -3.76 2.70
CA ILE A 190 -14.07 -3.00 2.61
C ILE A 190 -12.90 -3.96 2.29
N PRO A 191 -12.19 -3.74 1.17
CA PRO A 191 -10.97 -4.47 0.88
C PRO A 191 -9.89 -4.22 1.93
N ILE A 192 -9.19 -5.30 2.31
CA ILE A 192 -8.10 -5.25 3.28
C ILE A 192 -6.79 -5.60 2.59
N GLN A 193 -5.77 -4.79 2.82
CA GLN A 193 -4.39 -5.13 2.48
C GLN A 193 -3.51 -5.14 3.73
N VAL A 194 -2.40 -5.87 3.65
CA VAL A 194 -1.40 -5.93 4.74
C VAL A 194 -0.04 -5.64 4.18
N ASP A 195 0.67 -4.73 4.82
CA ASP A 195 2.09 -4.43 4.57
C ASP A 195 2.92 -4.65 5.82
N GLY A 196 4.11 -5.19 5.60
CA GLY A 196 5.09 -5.48 6.65
C GLY A 196 5.03 -6.91 7.17
N GLY A 197 6.19 -7.56 7.20
CA GLY A 197 6.35 -8.93 7.72
C GLY A 197 5.66 -10.02 6.88
N VAL A 198 5.19 -9.69 5.67
CA VAL A 198 4.55 -10.66 4.78
C VAL A 198 5.61 -11.58 4.18
N THR A 199 5.47 -12.87 4.47
CA THR A 199 6.32 -13.97 4.01
C THR A 199 5.45 -15.15 3.56
N LEU A 200 6.04 -16.15 2.92
CA LEU A 200 5.31 -17.39 2.59
C LEU A 200 4.76 -18.12 3.84
N GLU A 201 5.37 -17.88 5.02
CA GLU A 201 4.91 -18.44 6.29
C GLU A 201 3.71 -17.67 6.86
N SER A 202 3.72 -16.32 6.80
CA SER A 202 2.64 -15.49 7.35
C SER A 202 1.44 -15.34 6.40
N ALA A 203 1.64 -15.49 5.08
CA ALA A 203 0.62 -15.26 4.06
C ALA A 203 -0.65 -16.11 4.23
N PRO A 204 -0.59 -17.44 4.53
CA PRO A 204 -1.80 -18.23 4.72
C PRO A 204 -2.72 -17.66 5.79
N GLY A 205 -2.19 -17.36 6.97
CA GLY A 205 -2.97 -16.78 8.07
C GLY A 205 -3.57 -15.41 7.74
N LEU A 206 -2.88 -14.58 6.95
CA LEU A 206 -3.39 -13.31 6.47
C LEU A 206 -4.57 -13.49 5.51
N LEU A 207 -4.46 -14.43 4.57
CA LEU A 207 -5.52 -14.75 3.61
C LEU A 207 -6.76 -15.33 4.31
N GLU A 208 -6.56 -16.23 5.26
CA GLU A 208 -7.64 -16.80 6.10
C GLU A 208 -8.33 -15.72 6.96
N ALA A 209 -7.60 -14.70 7.41
CA ALA A 209 -8.18 -13.56 8.13
C ALA A 209 -8.99 -12.61 7.22
N GLY A 210 -8.96 -12.80 5.88
CA GLY A 210 -9.75 -12.04 4.93
C GLY A 210 -9.00 -10.94 4.19
N VAL A 211 -7.66 -11.00 4.18
CA VAL A 211 -6.81 -10.08 3.41
C VAL A 211 -6.97 -10.37 1.92
N SER A 212 -7.17 -9.33 1.11
CA SER A 212 -7.33 -9.42 -0.34
C SER A 212 -6.08 -8.97 -1.13
N ARG A 213 -5.16 -8.22 -0.51
CA ARG A 213 -3.91 -7.76 -1.12
C ARG A 213 -2.76 -7.95 -0.14
N LEU A 214 -1.69 -8.59 -0.59
CA LEU A 214 -0.47 -8.79 0.17
C LEU A 214 0.61 -7.85 -0.39
N ILE A 215 1.03 -6.88 0.42
CA ILE A 215 2.08 -5.93 0.10
C ILE A 215 3.39 -6.53 0.60
N ILE A 216 4.32 -6.81 -0.33
CA ILE A 216 5.48 -7.65 -0.03
C ILE A 216 6.77 -6.90 -0.38
N GLY A 217 7.51 -6.50 0.63
CA GLY A 217 8.81 -5.86 0.48
C GLY A 217 9.97 -6.86 0.48
N SER A 218 10.65 -6.99 1.60
CA SER A 218 11.90 -7.71 1.73
C SER A 218 11.86 -9.19 1.33
N ALA A 219 10.72 -9.87 1.50
CA ALA A 219 10.58 -11.26 1.11
C ALA A 219 10.72 -11.48 -0.40
N LEU A 220 10.36 -10.47 -1.22
CA LEU A 220 10.60 -10.47 -2.66
C LEU A 220 11.98 -9.93 -3.02
N TRP A 221 12.32 -8.72 -2.55
CA TRP A 221 13.53 -8.02 -3.01
C TRP A 221 14.84 -8.64 -2.52
N LYS A 222 14.83 -9.34 -1.37
CA LYS A 222 16.00 -10.06 -0.82
C LYS A 222 16.02 -11.54 -1.19
N SER A 223 15.04 -12.02 -1.96
CA SER A 223 15.02 -13.40 -2.43
C SER A 223 16.16 -13.66 -3.43
N ARG A 224 16.57 -14.91 -3.56
CA ARG A 224 17.55 -15.32 -4.58
C ARG A 224 17.00 -15.20 -5.99
N ASP A 225 15.70 -15.39 -6.14
CA ASP A 225 14.97 -15.35 -7.42
C ASP A 225 13.63 -14.66 -7.18
N PHE A 226 13.51 -13.42 -7.66
CA PHE A 226 12.33 -12.59 -7.48
C PHE A 226 11.12 -13.17 -8.19
N GLU A 227 11.28 -13.59 -9.45
CA GLU A 227 10.19 -14.11 -10.27
C GLU A 227 9.64 -15.41 -9.67
N LEU A 228 10.52 -16.34 -9.31
CA LEU A 228 10.12 -17.60 -8.66
C LEU A 228 9.40 -17.33 -7.33
N THR A 229 9.94 -16.43 -6.50
CA THR A 229 9.32 -16.09 -5.22
C THR A 229 7.94 -15.44 -5.41
N TYR A 230 7.81 -14.58 -6.41
CA TYR A 230 6.51 -14.00 -6.78
C TYR A 230 5.49 -15.07 -7.18
N VAL A 231 5.90 -16.04 -8.00
CA VAL A 231 5.04 -17.18 -8.40
C VAL A 231 4.62 -18.01 -7.19
N LEU A 232 5.53 -18.28 -6.24
CA LEU A 232 5.20 -19.01 -5.00
C LEU A 232 4.13 -18.27 -4.19
N PHE A 233 4.20 -16.95 -4.09
CA PHE A 233 3.13 -16.17 -3.45
C PHE A 233 1.81 -16.23 -4.24
N GLN A 234 1.86 -16.24 -5.58
CA GLN A 234 0.64 -16.42 -6.38
C GLN A 234 -0.02 -17.78 -6.15
N GLU A 235 0.77 -18.84 -6.05
CA GLU A 235 0.27 -20.19 -5.73
C GLU A 235 -0.37 -20.20 -4.33
N MET A 236 0.29 -19.60 -3.35
CA MET A 236 -0.24 -19.44 -1.99
C MET A 236 -1.60 -18.73 -1.97
N THR A 237 -1.77 -17.66 -2.76
CA THR A 237 -3.06 -16.95 -2.84
C THR A 237 -4.16 -17.77 -3.52
N ARG A 238 -3.81 -18.70 -4.41
CA ARG A 238 -4.78 -19.61 -5.02
C ARG A 238 -5.24 -20.71 -4.05
N GLU A 239 -4.34 -21.17 -3.18
CA GLU A 239 -4.62 -22.23 -2.21
C GLU A 239 -5.37 -21.73 -0.97
N HIS A 240 -5.03 -20.54 -0.47
CA HIS A 240 -5.53 -20.00 0.80
C HIS A 240 -6.36 -18.72 0.66
N GLY A 241 -6.50 -18.15 -0.53
CA GLY A 241 -7.27 -16.93 -0.73
C GLY A 241 -8.77 -17.15 -0.52
N MET A 242 -9.54 -16.08 -0.30
CA MET A 242 -10.99 -16.10 -0.04
C MET A 242 -11.83 -16.87 -1.08
N PHE A 243 -11.23 -17.35 -2.16
CA PHE A 243 -11.84 -18.09 -3.26
C PHE A 243 -11.13 -19.42 -3.56
N ALA A 244 -10.36 -19.95 -2.61
CA ALA A 244 -9.87 -21.31 -2.69
C ALA A 244 -11.11 -22.24 -2.68
N SER A 245 -11.36 -22.89 -3.81
CA SER A 245 -12.48 -23.82 -4.03
C SER A 245 -12.14 -25.20 -3.53
#